data_612931153ea0b50cb3c53a9dc763b388
#
_entry.id   612931153ea0b50cb3c53a9dc763b388
#
_cell.length_a   1.000
_cell.length_b   1.000
_cell.length_c   1.000
_cell.angle_alpha   90.00
_cell.angle_beta   90.00
_cell.angle_gamma   90.00
#
_symmetry.space_group_name_H-M   'P 1'
#
loop_
_entity.id
_entity.type
_entity.pdbx_description
1 polymer ?
#
loop_
_entity_poly.entity_id
_entity_poly.type
_entity_poly.pdbx_seq_one_letter_code
_entity_poly.pdbx_strand_id
1 'polypeptide(L)'
;MTEAIALSTRPTIPIYDASALVAASDAALAEARRRIGEIERLPLENVTPESVLDAWDRMVMIIEDVHGPISLLNSVHPNAEVRDAGDKTLIEESVFMTELFQNEALYERVRRVDVGQQ
;
A
#
# COMPACT_ATOMS: atom_id res chain seq x y z
N MET A 1 -3.12 -25.00 24.16
CA MET A 1 -1.83 -25.33 23.54
C MET A 1 -2.00 -25.77 22.10
N THR A 2 -2.87 -26.72 21.85
CA THR A 2 -3.15 -27.16 20.47
C THR A 2 -3.68 -26.04 19.59
N GLU A 3 -4.52 -25.17 20.14
CA GLU A 3 -5.08 -24.02 19.42
C GLU A 3 -4.00 -23.03 18.99
N ALA A 4 -3.02 -22.78 19.86
CA ALA A 4 -1.93 -21.88 19.52
C ALA A 4 -1.09 -22.42 18.37
N ILE A 5 -0.87 -23.73 18.32
CA ILE A 5 -0.14 -24.38 17.24
C ILE A 5 -0.94 -24.29 15.94
N ALA A 6 -2.25 -24.55 16.01
CA ALA A 6 -3.13 -24.44 14.84
C ALA A 6 -3.15 -23.03 14.28
N LEU A 7 -3.19 -22.02 15.14
CA LEU A 7 -3.17 -20.62 14.71
C LEU A 7 -1.86 -20.27 14.02
N SER A 8 -0.73 -20.81 14.49
CA SER A 8 0.57 -20.51 13.90
C SER A 8 0.73 -21.09 12.50
N THR A 9 -0.08 -22.07 12.11
CA THR A 9 -0.02 -22.67 10.77
C THR A 9 -0.94 -21.98 9.76
N ARG A 10 -1.75 -21.02 10.20
CA ARG A 10 -2.68 -20.31 9.35
C ARG A 10 -2.15 -18.91 9.07
N PRO A 11 -2.46 -18.37 7.88
CA PRO A 11 -2.25 -16.93 7.67
C PRO A 11 -3.05 -16.16 8.71
N THR A 12 -2.38 -15.29 9.44
CA THR A 12 -3.03 -14.50 10.48
C THR A 12 -3.21 -13.07 10.00
N ILE A 13 -4.38 -12.51 10.30
CA ILE A 13 -4.62 -11.09 10.09
C ILE A 13 -4.01 -10.36 11.27
N PRO A 14 -3.11 -9.39 11.04
CA PRO A 14 -2.55 -8.61 12.14
C PRO A 14 -3.65 -7.91 12.92
N ILE A 15 -3.56 -7.98 14.25
CA ILE A 15 -4.49 -7.28 15.13
C ILE A 15 -3.77 -6.05 15.66
N TYR A 16 -4.30 -4.89 15.34
CA TYR A 16 -3.70 -3.61 15.73
C TYR A 16 -4.54 -2.96 16.83
N ASP A 17 -3.87 -2.29 17.80
CA ASP A 17 -4.54 -1.25 18.56
C ASP A 17 -4.53 0.02 17.69
N ALA A 18 -5.19 1.09 18.12
CA ALA A 18 -5.31 2.30 17.33
C ALA A 18 -3.94 2.88 16.94
N SER A 19 -3.01 2.91 17.88
CA SER A 19 -1.67 3.45 17.66
C SER A 19 -0.88 2.60 16.66
N ALA A 20 -0.90 1.26 16.82
CA ALA A 20 -0.21 0.35 15.95
C ALA A 20 -0.79 0.38 14.53
N LEU A 21 -2.11 0.52 14.41
CA LEU A 21 -2.78 0.62 13.12
C LEU A 21 -2.33 1.85 12.35
N VAL A 22 -2.31 3.01 13.02
CA VAL A 22 -1.85 4.26 12.41
C VAL A 22 -0.38 4.13 11.99
N ALA A 23 0.47 3.57 12.87
CA ALA A 23 1.88 3.39 12.57
C ALA A 23 2.11 2.47 11.36
N ALA A 24 1.35 1.39 11.27
CA ALA A 24 1.46 0.46 10.13
C ALA A 24 1.05 1.14 8.82
N SER A 25 -0.03 1.92 8.84
CA SER A 25 -0.48 2.65 7.66
C SER A 25 0.54 3.72 7.25
N ASP A 26 1.03 4.50 8.20
CA ASP A 26 2.02 5.55 7.91
C ASP A 26 3.30 4.96 7.32
N ALA A 27 3.78 3.84 7.86
CA ALA A 27 4.97 3.16 7.35
C ALA A 27 4.75 2.66 5.93
N ALA A 28 3.58 2.09 5.66
CA ALA A 28 3.26 1.58 4.33
C ALA A 28 3.17 2.70 3.30
N LEU A 29 2.52 3.82 3.66
CA LEU A 29 2.41 4.97 2.77
C LEU A 29 3.77 5.61 2.50
N ALA A 30 4.64 5.70 3.52
CA ALA A 30 5.98 6.23 3.36
C ALA A 30 6.80 5.35 2.40
N GLU A 31 6.73 4.04 2.56
CA GLU A 31 7.43 3.11 1.67
C GLU A 31 6.87 3.18 0.25
N ALA A 32 5.55 3.27 0.11
CA ALA A 32 4.93 3.39 -1.21
C ALA A 32 5.36 4.69 -1.90
N ARG A 33 5.42 5.81 -1.17
CA ARG A 33 5.89 7.08 -1.71
C ARG A 33 7.35 6.99 -2.15
N ARG A 34 8.16 6.27 -1.40
CA ARG A 34 9.56 6.04 -1.76
C ARG A 34 9.68 5.28 -3.08
N ARG A 35 8.85 4.24 -3.25
CA ARG A 35 8.83 3.46 -4.49
C ARG A 35 8.39 4.30 -5.69
N ILE A 36 7.38 5.13 -5.49
CA ILE A 36 6.92 6.05 -6.54
C ILE A 36 8.04 7.04 -6.89
N GLY A 37 8.75 7.56 -5.89
CA GLY A 37 9.88 8.45 -6.12
C GLY A 37 10.97 7.83 -6.96
N GLU A 38 11.22 6.53 -6.78
CA GLU A 38 12.19 5.80 -7.62
C GLU A 38 11.76 5.79 -9.08
N ILE A 39 10.47 5.56 -9.34
CA ILE A 39 9.95 5.57 -10.72
C ILE A 39 10.05 6.97 -11.32
N GLU A 40 9.67 8.00 -10.54
CA GLU A 40 9.72 9.38 -11.01
C GLU A 40 11.12 9.84 -11.39
N ARG A 41 12.14 9.28 -10.76
CA ARG A 41 13.54 9.64 -11.02
C ARG A 41 14.19 8.86 -12.14
N LEU A 42 13.51 7.87 -12.71
CA LEU A 42 14.06 7.13 -13.85
C LEU A 42 14.17 8.04 -15.06
N PRO A 43 15.35 8.08 -15.72
CA PRO A 43 15.43 8.74 -17.01
C PRO A 43 14.47 8.09 -17.98
N LEU A 44 13.81 8.87 -18.82
CA LEU A 44 12.80 8.35 -19.76
C LEU A 44 13.37 7.29 -20.70
N GLU A 45 14.63 7.45 -21.11
CA GLU A 45 15.29 6.47 -21.98
C GLU A 45 15.59 5.15 -21.29
N ASN A 46 15.54 5.12 -19.95
CA ASN A 46 15.83 3.90 -19.18
C ASN A 46 14.55 3.19 -18.70
N VAL A 47 13.38 3.66 -19.10
CA VAL A 47 12.12 3.07 -18.69
C VAL A 47 11.91 1.74 -19.44
N THR A 48 11.75 0.66 -18.67
CA THR A 48 11.47 -0.67 -19.18
C THR A 48 10.27 -1.25 -18.42
N PRO A 49 9.62 -2.30 -18.96
CA PRO A 49 8.58 -2.98 -18.19
C PRO A 49 9.07 -3.42 -16.82
N GLU A 50 10.30 -3.96 -16.72
CA GLU A 50 10.85 -4.42 -15.45
C GLU A 50 11.04 -3.28 -14.46
N SER A 51 11.57 -2.15 -14.92
CA SER A 51 11.89 -1.04 -14.01
C SER A 51 10.64 -0.34 -13.47
N VAL A 52 9.56 -0.29 -14.25
CA VAL A 52 8.34 0.41 -13.85
C VAL A 52 7.32 -0.55 -13.25
N LEU A 53 7.04 -1.67 -13.91
CA LEU A 53 5.99 -2.58 -13.48
C LEU A 53 6.37 -3.31 -12.19
N ASP A 54 7.62 -3.70 -12.01
CA ASP A 54 8.07 -4.33 -10.78
C ASP A 54 7.94 -3.36 -9.59
N ALA A 55 8.36 -2.11 -9.78
CA ALA A 55 8.24 -1.10 -8.74
C ALA A 55 6.77 -0.80 -8.42
N TRP A 56 5.94 -0.73 -9.45
CA TRP A 56 4.50 -0.52 -9.29
C TRP A 56 3.87 -1.67 -8.51
N ASP A 57 4.14 -2.92 -8.91
CA ASP A 57 3.58 -4.09 -8.25
C ASP A 57 3.98 -4.16 -6.77
N ARG A 58 5.24 -3.85 -6.47
CA ARG A 58 5.72 -3.83 -5.09
C ARG A 58 5.02 -2.76 -4.27
N MET A 59 4.80 -1.58 -4.87
CA MET A 59 4.07 -0.50 -4.22
C MET A 59 2.64 -0.91 -3.90
N VAL A 60 1.95 -1.51 -4.85
CA VAL A 60 0.57 -1.98 -4.67
C VAL A 60 0.52 -3.03 -3.56
N MET A 61 1.46 -3.98 -3.54
CA MET A 61 1.51 -5.01 -2.51
C MET A 61 1.71 -4.43 -1.12
N ILE A 62 2.56 -3.42 -0.98
CA ILE A 62 2.79 -2.74 0.30
C ILE A 62 1.49 -2.14 0.83
N ILE A 63 0.74 -1.46 -0.03
CA ILE A 63 -0.54 -0.85 0.35
C ILE A 63 -1.57 -1.93 0.70
N GLU A 64 -1.69 -2.95 -0.12
CA GLU A 64 -2.69 -4.01 0.10
C GLU A 64 -2.43 -4.81 1.37
N ASP A 65 -1.16 -5.03 1.72
CA ASP A 65 -0.79 -5.77 2.93
C ASP A 65 -1.30 -5.11 4.20
N VAL A 66 -1.44 -3.79 4.22
CA VAL A 66 -2.02 -3.08 5.38
C VAL A 66 -3.48 -2.74 5.17
N HIS A 67 -3.90 -2.47 3.95
CA HIS A 67 -5.28 -2.06 3.65
C HIS A 67 -6.29 -3.15 4.05
N GLY A 68 -6.02 -4.41 3.73
CA GLY A 68 -6.91 -5.51 4.05
C GLY A 68 -7.22 -5.63 5.54
N PRO A 69 -6.19 -5.79 6.39
CA PRO A 69 -6.40 -5.87 7.84
C PRO A 69 -7.03 -4.60 8.42
N ILE A 70 -6.63 -3.42 7.96
CA ILE A 70 -7.18 -2.16 8.44
C ILE A 70 -8.67 -2.05 8.07
N SER A 71 -9.02 -2.38 6.84
CA SER A 71 -10.40 -2.33 6.38
C SER A 71 -11.28 -3.27 7.19
N LEU A 72 -10.80 -4.48 7.48
CA LEU A 72 -11.53 -5.44 8.29
C LEU A 72 -11.71 -4.92 9.71
N LEU A 73 -10.64 -4.44 10.36
CA LEU A 73 -10.69 -3.95 11.73
C LEU A 73 -11.59 -2.71 11.83
N ASN A 74 -11.55 -1.84 10.85
CA ASN A 74 -12.44 -0.68 10.80
C ASN A 74 -13.92 -1.09 10.82
N SER A 75 -14.25 -2.19 10.16
CA SER A 75 -15.63 -2.65 10.05
C SER A 75 -16.11 -3.43 11.27
N VAL A 76 -15.23 -4.23 11.90
CA VAL A 76 -15.69 -5.23 12.88
C VAL A 76 -15.07 -5.11 14.27
N HIS A 77 -14.05 -4.27 14.47
CA HIS A 77 -13.37 -4.20 15.74
C HIS A 77 -14.32 -3.59 16.81
N PRO A 78 -14.39 -4.19 18.01
CA PRO A 78 -15.31 -3.68 19.05
C PRO A 78 -14.90 -2.35 19.65
N ASN A 79 -13.62 -1.97 19.56
CA ASN A 79 -13.13 -0.72 20.14
C ASN A 79 -13.32 0.43 19.15
N ALA A 80 -14.04 1.47 19.57
CA ALA A 80 -14.32 2.63 18.73
C ALA A 80 -13.05 3.38 18.31
N GLU A 81 -12.04 3.43 19.18
CA GLU A 81 -10.77 4.10 18.84
C GLU A 81 -10.07 3.42 17.66
N VAL A 82 -10.13 2.10 17.61
CA VAL A 82 -9.55 1.33 16.49
C VAL A 82 -10.35 1.57 15.22
N ARG A 83 -11.68 1.58 15.30
CA ARG A 83 -12.53 1.86 14.14
C ARG A 83 -12.28 3.27 13.60
N ASP A 84 -12.17 4.26 14.50
CA ASP A 84 -11.92 5.65 14.11
C ASP A 84 -10.52 5.82 13.50
N ALA A 85 -9.52 5.15 14.05
CA ALA A 85 -8.18 5.15 13.49
C ALA A 85 -8.20 4.51 12.09
N GLY A 86 -8.99 3.45 11.91
CA GLY A 86 -9.19 2.82 10.61
C GLY A 86 -9.81 3.78 9.59
N ASP A 87 -10.85 4.52 9.99
CA ASP A 87 -11.45 5.52 9.12
C ASP A 87 -10.43 6.55 8.66
N LYS A 88 -9.64 7.06 9.58
CA LYS A 88 -8.62 8.06 9.28
C LYS A 88 -7.57 7.52 8.31
N THR A 89 -7.06 6.32 8.57
CA THR A 89 -6.02 5.73 7.71
C THR A 89 -6.55 5.39 6.33
N LEU A 90 -7.81 4.93 6.22
CA LEU A 90 -8.42 4.64 4.92
C LEU A 90 -8.60 5.93 4.11
N ILE A 91 -8.91 7.04 4.76
CA ILE A 91 -8.98 8.34 4.10
C ILE A 91 -7.60 8.76 3.60
N GLU A 92 -6.56 8.58 4.41
CA GLU A 92 -5.18 8.91 4.00
C GLU A 92 -4.73 8.06 2.82
N GLU A 93 -5.08 6.78 2.80
CA GLU A 93 -4.80 5.90 1.67
C GLU A 93 -5.52 6.37 0.41
N SER A 94 -6.78 6.80 0.56
CA SER A 94 -7.58 7.32 -0.55
C SER A 94 -6.96 8.60 -1.14
N VAL A 95 -6.48 9.48 -0.27
CA VAL A 95 -5.78 10.71 -0.69
C VAL A 95 -4.51 10.35 -1.45
N PHE A 96 -3.74 9.39 -0.93
CA PHE A 96 -2.53 8.92 -1.61
C PHE A 96 -2.85 8.38 -3.01
N MET A 97 -3.88 7.57 -3.14
CA MET A 97 -4.27 7.02 -4.45
C MET A 97 -4.71 8.12 -5.42
N THR A 98 -5.42 9.13 -4.92
CA THR A 98 -5.82 10.27 -5.75
C THR A 98 -4.60 11.04 -6.26
N GLU A 99 -3.64 11.31 -5.37
CA GLU A 99 -2.39 11.97 -5.76
C GLU A 99 -1.63 11.14 -6.79
N LEU A 100 -1.63 9.82 -6.61
CA LEU A 100 -0.96 8.89 -7.50
C LEU A 100 -1.52 8.99 -8.92
N PHE A 101 -2.84 9.01 -9.06
CA PHE A 101 -3.48 9.11 -10.38
C PHE A 101 -3.29 10.48 -11.02
N GLN A 102 -2.94 11.50 -10.25
CA GLN A 102 -2.67 12.84 -10.76
C GLN A 102 -1.17 13.10 -10.99
N ASN A 103 -0.34 12.11 -10.77
CA ASN A 103 1.11 12.25 -10.87
C ASN A 103 1.55 12.16 -12.33
N GLU A 104 1.87 13.32 -12.92
CA GLU A 104 2.26 13.42 -14.33
C GLU A 104 3.60 12.71 -14.60
N ALA A 105 4.57 12.84 -13.69
CA ALA A 105 5.87 12.21 -13.87
C ALA A 105 5.75 10.69 -13.90
N LEU A 106 4.91 10.14 -13.03
CA LEU A 106 4.64 8.71 -13.01
C LEU A 106 3.90 8.28 -14.28
N TYR A 107 2.89 9.05 -14.68
CA TYR A 107 2.11 8.77 -15.88
C TYR A 107 3.01 8.68 -17.13
N GLU A 108 3.96 9.59 -17.25
CA GLU A 108 4.89 9.57 -18.37
C GLU A 108 5.71 8.28 -18.43
N ARG A 109 6.15 7.75 -17.26
CA ARG A 109 6.91 6.50 -17.23
C ARG A 109 6.05 5.31 -17.60
N VAL A 110 4.83 5.24 -17.07
CA VAL A 110 3.88 4.17 -17.37
C VAL A 110 3.51 4.18 -18.84
N ARG A 111 3.25 5.36 -19.40
CA ARG A 111 2.93 5.52 -20.81
C ARG A 111 4.06 5.03 -21.72
N ARG A 112 5.30 5.27 -21.32
CA ARG A 112 6.47 4.81 -22.07
C ARG A 112 6.54 3.29 -22.16
N VAL A 113 6.15 2.61 -21.07
CA VAL A 113 6.09 1.14 -21.07
C VAL A 113 5.07 0.65 -22.10
N ASP A 114 3.88 1.24 -22.13
CA ASP A 114 2.84 0.86 -23.09
C ASP A 114 3.30 1.04 -24.54
N VAL A 115 3.91 2.19 -24.84
CA VAL A 115 4.42 2.48 -26.18
C VAL A 115 5.53 1.50 -26.56
N GLY A 116 6.39 1.16 -25.59
CA GLY A 116 7.48 0.22 -25.82
C GLY A 116 7.03 -1.19 -26.12
N GLN A 117 5.81 -1.56 -25.74
CA GLN A 117 5.27 -2.88 -25.99
C GLN A 117 4.59 -3.02 -27.38
N GLN A 118 4.39 -1.92 -28.03
CA GLN A 118 3.81 -1.90 -29.37
C GLN A 118 4.91 -2.01 -30.42
#